data_d20eeca226b57c28c22dfc838e1631c2
#
_entry.id   d20eeca226b57c28c22dfc838e1631c2
#
_cell.length_a   1.000
_cell.length_b   1.000
_cell.length_c   1.000
_cell.angle_alpha   90.00
_cell.angle_beta   90.00
_cell.angle_gamma   90.00
#
_symmetry.space_group_name_H-M   'P 1'
#
loop_
_entity.id
_entity.type
_entity.pdbx_description
1 polymer ?
#
loop_
_entity_poly.entity_id
_entity_poly.type
_entity_poly.pdbx_seq_one_letter_code
_entity_poly.pdbx_strand_id
1 'polypeptide(L)'
;NPAEITIGVIASHSSLQILHGARMEGFRTLGICVGKERQKMYKAFPGAEPDEWMVLDDYLELLDKAEELRKRNVIIIPHGSLVEYLRPDNFIALEVPTFGNRQILKWEGSRELQRQWLESGGCTMPKVIEDPKDIDGPVIVKYAGAKGGRGYFIARNFRDFRRNVDLEEEFTIQEYVLGTRYYFQFFFDPIAEDGYQVEGMGSREGQNCGRLELMSIDRRDEANVDEFYKLGSLRDIRDMGLEPSFVVTGNTPAVLRESLL
;
A
#
# COMPACT_ATOMS: atom_id res chain seq x y z
N ASN A 1 -9.93 -25.24 -11.95
CA ASN A 1 -11.24 -24.66 -12.27
C ASN A 1 -11.52 -23.48 -11.32
N PRO A 2 -11.65 -22.22 -11.81
CA PRO A 2 -11.91 -21.04 -10.97
C PRO A 2 -13.12 -21.22 -10.02
N ALA A 3 -14.18 -21.84 -10.48
CA ALA A 3 -15.38 -22.07 -9.66
C ALA A 3 -15.16 -22.94 -8.42
N GLU A 4 -14.05 -23.65 -8.31
CA GLU A 4 -13.69 -24.47 -7.15
C GLU A 4 -12.84 -23.70 -6.13
N ILE A 5 -12.34 -22.52 -6.51
CA ILE A 5 -11.50 -21.66 -5.68
C ILE A 5 -12.35 -20.51 -5.13
N THR A 6 -12.13 -20.16 -3.89
CA THR A 6 -12.74 -19.00 -3.26
C THR A 6 -11.67 -17.94 -3.01
N ILE A 7 -11.81 -16.77 -3.59
CA ILE A 7 -10.93 -15.63 -3.32
C ILE A 7 -11.40 -14.95 -2.04
N GLY A 8 -10.55 -15.01 -1.01
CA GLY A 8 -10.77 -14.38 0.29
C GLY A 8 -10.02 -13.06 0.41
N VAL A 9 -10.67 -12.03 0.91
CA VAL A 9 -10.03 -10.72 1.13
C VAL A 9 -10.55 -10.06 2.40
N ILE A 10 -9.64 -9.44 3.16
CA ILE A 10 -10.01 -8.60 4.30
C ILE A 10 -10.60 -7.29 3.77
N ALA A 11 -11.84 -6.98 4.19
CA ALA A 11 -12.58 -5.82 3.73
C ALA A 11 -11.90 -4.50 4.13
N SER A 12 -11.36 -3.80 3.15
CA SER A 12 -10.71 -2.48 3.26
C SER A 12 -10.94 -1.67 1.98
N HIS A 13 -10.31 -0.51 1.85
CA HIS A 13 -10.43 0.35 0.66
C HIS A 13 -10.02 -0.36 -0.66
N SER A 14 -9.13 -1.36 -0.63
CA SER A 14 -8.67 -2.08 -1.83
C SER A 14 -9.48 -3.34 -2.14
N SER A 15 -10.35 -3.79 -1.23
CA SER A 15 -11.04 -5.07 -1.38
C SER A 15 -12.10 -5.07 -2.47
N LEU A 16 -12.71 -3.93 -2.78
CA LEU A 16 -13.75 -3.84 -3.82
C LEU A 16 -13.19 -4.19 -5.20
N GLN A 17 -12.00 -3.71 -5.55
CA GLN A 17 -11.35 -4.03 -6.82
C GLN A 17 -11.00 -5.52 -6.90
N ILE A 18 -10.47 -6.09 -5.81
CA ILE A 18 -10.11 -7.52 -5.73
C ILE A 18 -11.36 -8.39 -5.90
N LEU A 19 -12.43 -8.09 -5.17
CA LEU A 19 -13.69 -8.84 -5.25
C LEU A 19 -14.33 -8.73 -6.62
N HIS A 20 -14.35 -7.52 -7.21
CA HIS A 20 -14.86 -7.30 -8.55
C HIS A 20 -14.06 -8.11 -9.59
N GLY A 21 -12.72 -8.02 -9.57
CA GLY A 21 -11.86 -8.76 -10.47
C GLY A 21 -12.03 -10.27 -10.35
N ALA A 22 -12.09 -10.79 -9.11
CA ALA A 22 -12.30 -12.21 -8.87
C ALA A 22 -13.62 -12.71 -9.45
N ARG A 23 -14.69 -11.94 -9.32
CA ARG A 23 -16.00 -12.27 -9.92
C ARG A 23 -15.97 -12.25 -11.45
N MET A 24 -15.29 -11.28 -12.05
CA MET A 24 -15.13 -11.21 -13.51
C MET A 24 -14.39 -12.44 -14.06
N GLU A 25 -13.47 -13.00 -13.30
CA GLU A 25 -12.72 -14.22 -13.64
C GLU A 25 -13.45 -15.53 -13.23
N GLY A 26 -14.67 -15.43 -12.70
CA GLY A 26 -15.50 -16.59 -12.35
C GLY A 26 -15.14 -17.29 -11.04
N PHE A 27 -14.36 -16.64 -10.16
CA PHE A 27 -14.09 -17.15 -8.82
C PHE A 27 -15.26 -16.90 -7.87
N ARG A 28 -15.44 -17.80 -6.90
CA ARG A 28 -16.24 -17.48 -5.71
C ARG A 28 -15.50 -16.48 -4.83
N THR A 29 -16.22 -15.68 -4.08
CA THR A 29 -15.63 -14.59 -3.30
C THR A 29 -16.08 -14.61 -1.84
N LEU A 30 -15.13 -14.35 -0.93
CA LEU A 30 -15.34 -14.27 0.50
C LEU A 30 -14.80 -12.93 1.03
N GLY A 31 -15.69 -12.10 1.55
CA GLY A 31 -15.32 -10.90 2.30
C GLY A 31 -15.11 -11.25 3.78
N ILE A 32 -13.99 -10.82 4.35
CA ILE A 32 -13.65 -11.01 5.76
C ILE A 32 -13.64 -9.63 6.42
N CYS A 33 -14.44 -9.42 7.46
CA CYS A 33 -14.50 -8.13 8.13
C CYS A 33 -14.75 -8.26 9.63
N VAL A 34 -14.41 -7.21 10.37
CA VAL A 34 -14.76 -7.04 11.78
C VAL A 34 -16.00 -6.17 11.87
N GLY A 35 -17.04 -6.71 12.52
CA GLY A 35 -18.27 -6.02 12.79
C GLY A 35 -19.25 -5.92 11.62
N LYS A 36 -20.53 -5.95 11.94
CA LYS A 36 -21.63 -5.93 10.96
C LYS A 36 -21.77 -4.61 10.20
N GLU A 37 -21.33 -3.50 10.78
CA GLU A 37 -21.43 -2.18 10.12
C GLU A 37 -20.49 -2.11 8.91
N ARG A 38 -19.30 -2.68 9.01
CA ARG A 38 -18.38 -2.79 7.86
C ARG A 38 -18.99 -3.65 6.75
N GLN A 39 -19.57 -4.79 7.09
CA GLN A 39 -20.30 -5.63 6.14
C GLN A 39 -21.42 -4.85 5.40
N LYS A 40 -22.23 -4.08 6.12
CA LYS A 40 -23.31 -3.28 5.51
C LYS A 40 -22.77 -2.26 4.50
N MET A 41 -21.66 -1.61 4.80
CA MET A 41 -21.06 -0.64 3.90
C MET A 41 -20.70 -1.27 2.55
N TYR A 42 -20.09 -2.46 2.57
CA TYR A 42 -19.70 -3.15 1.33
C TYR A 42 -20.90 -3.69 0.52
N LYS A 43 -22.02 -4.00 1.17
CA LYS A 43 -23.27 -4.38 0.49
C LYS A 43 -23.88 -3.27 -0.38
N ALA A 44 -23.42 -2.03 -0.22
CA ALA A 44 -23.80 -0.91 -1.08
C ALA A 44 -23.13 -0.95 -2.47
N PHE A 45 -22.23 -1.92 -2.73
CA PHE A 45 -21.51 -2.06 -4.00
C PHE A 45 -21.83 -3.39 -4.69
N PRO A 46 -22.99 -3.54 -5.35
CA PRO A 46 -23.47 -4.82 -5.88
C PRO A 46 -22.51 -5.51 -6.85
N GLY A 47 -21.71 -4.75 -7.61
CA GLY A 47 -20.71 -5.29 -8.55
C GLY A 47 -19.48 -5.86 -7.88
N ALA A 48 -19.25 -5.56 -6.60
CA ALA A 48 -18.09 -5.97 -5.83
C ALA A 48 -18.47 -6.57 -4.46
N GLU A 49 -19.76 -6.75 -4.18
CA GLU A 49 -20.18 -7.49 -2.99
C GLU A 49 -19.71 -8.94 -3.10
N PRO A 50 -19.06 -9.50 -2.06
CA PRO A 50 -18.66 -10.91 -2.08
C PRO A 50 -19.86 -11.84 -2.00
N ASP A 51 -19.73 -13.06 -2.53
CA ASP A 51 -20.77 -14.07 -2.47
C ASP A 51 -21.08 -14.50 -1.02
N GLU A 52 -20.04 -14.50 -0.17
CA GLU A 52 -20.15 -14.84 1.23
C GLU A 52 -19.36 -13.90 2.13
N TRP A 53 -19.76 -13.82 3.40
CA TRP A 53 -19.11 -13.03 4.42
C TRP A 53 -18.65 -13.87 5.61
N MET A 54 -17.43 -13.62 6.08
CA MET A 54 -16.94 -14.02 7.40
C MET A 54 -16.86 -12.75 8.26
N VAL A 55 -17.76 -12.64 9.22
CA VAL A 55 -17.80 -11.49 10.15
C VAL A 55 -17.21 -11.93 11.47
N LEU A 56 -16.15 -11.26 11.89
CA LEU A 56 -15.37 -11.54 13.09
C LEU A 56 -15.60 -10.43 14.13
N ASP A 57 -15.27 -10.68 15.38
CA ASP A 57 -15.19 -9.68 16.44
C ASP A 57 -13.81 -9.04 16.48
N ASP A 58 -12.76 -9.80 16.15
CA ASP A 58 -11.38 -9.35 16.00
C ASP A 58 -10.70 -10.06 14.82
N TYR A 59 -9.78 -9.38 14.11
CA TYR A 59 -9.06 -9.99 12.99
C TYR A 59 -8.14 -11.16 13.40
N LEU A 60 -7.69 -11.21 14.67
CA LEU A 60 -6.86 -12.32 15.16
C LEU A 60 -7.62 -13.67 15.19
N GLU A 61 -8.95 -13.65 15.28
CA GLU A 61 -9.77 -14.85 15.17
C GLU A 61 -9.59 -15.59 13.82
N LEU A 62 -9.07 -14.87 12.81
CA LEU A 62 -8.80 -15.49 11.51
C LEU A 62 -7.78 -16.63 11.61
N LEU A 63 -6.86 -16.58 12.58
CA LEU A 63 -5.90 -17.65 12.82
C LEU A 63 -6.60 -18.96 13.21
N ASP A 64 -7.66 -18.88 14.01
CA ASP A 64 -8.46 -20.03 14.43
C ASP A 64 -9.38 -20.56 13.31
N LYS A 65 -9.59 -19.74 12.26
CA LYS A 65 -10.40 -20.09 11.09
C LYS A 65 -9.61 -20.77 9.96
N ALA A 66 -8.33 -20.99 10.13
CA ALA A 66 -7.46 -21.49 9.05
C ALA A 66 -7.96 -22.84 8.47
N GLU A 67 -8.40 -23.78 9.31
CA GLU A 67 -8.92 -25.07 8.84
C GLU A 67 -10.24 -24.92 8.07
N GLU A 68 -11.15 -24.06 8.55
CA GLU A 68 -12.42 -23.76 7.87
C GLU A 68 -12.14 -23.15 6.49
N LEU A 69 -11.23 -22.19 6.40
CA LEU A 69 -10.87 -21.53 5.14
C LEU A 69 -10.23 -22.50 4.14
N ARG A 70 -9.35 -23.40 4.60
CA ARG A 70 -8.78 -24.47 3.76
C ARG A 70 -9.85 -25.41 3.22
N LYS A 71 -10.79 -25.84 4.05
CA LYS A 71 -11.91 -26.71 3.62
C LYS A 71 -12.79 -26.04 2.56
N ARG A 72 -12.90 -24.71 2.60
CA ARG A 72 -13.64 -23.91 1.61
C ARG A 72 -12.80 -23.55 0.39
N ASN A 73 -11.59 -24.10 0.28
CA ASN A 73 -10.63 -23.82 -0.79
C ASN A 73 -10.36 -22.32 -0.99
N VAL A 74 -10.17 -21.61 0.13
CA VAL A 74 -9.92 -20.17 0.13
C VAL A 74 -8.46 -19.87 -0.16
N ILE A 75 -8.21 -18.93 -1.07
CA ILE A 75 -6.93 -18.27 -1.28
C ILE A 75 -7.06 -16.82 -0.82
N ILE A 76 -6.27 -16.40 0.15
CA ILE A 76 -6.27 -15.01 0.63
C ILE A 76 -5.45 -14.14 -0.33
N ILE A 77 -6.06 -13.05 -0.81
CA ILE A 77 -5.34 -12.01 -1.57
C ILE A 77 -4.86 -10.94 -0.58
N PRO A 78 -3.55 -10.81 -0.37
CA PRO A 78 -3.00 -9.80 0.52
C PRO A 78 -3.06 -8.40 -0.11
N HIS A 79 -3.20 -7.40 0.75
CA HIS A 79 -3.08 -5.98 0.40
C HIS A 79 -2.53 -5.19 1.60
N GLY A 80 -2.15 -3.92 1.42
CA GLY A 80 -1.43 -3.14 2.42
C GLY A 80 -2.12 -3.02 3.79
N SER A 81 -3.46 -3.07 3.85
CA SER A 81 -4.18 -3.01 5.14
C SER A 81 -3.97 -4.24 6.04
N LEU A 82 -3.46 -5.35 5.50
CA LEU A 82 -3.12 -6.53 6.31
C LEU A 82 -1.99 -6.24 7.32
N VAL A 83 -1.08 -5.33 6.97
CA VAL A 83 -0.01 -4.87 7.87
C VAL A 83 -0.60 -4.29 9.16
N GLU A 84 -1.68 -3.51 9.04
CA GLU A 84 -2.35 -2.87 10.17
C GLU A 84 -3.30 -3.82 10.89
N TYR A 85 -4.15 -4.53 10.15
CA TYR A 85 -5.27 -5.28 10.73
C TYR A 85 -4.85 -6.62 11.35
N LEU A 86 -3.98 -7.37 10.69
CA LEU A 86 -3.55 -8.69 11.14
C LEU A 86 -2.11 -8.70 11.66
N ARG A 87 -1.31 -7.71 11.29
CA ARG A 87 0.15 -7.63 11.44
C ARG A 87 0.91 -8.68 10.62
N PRO A 88 2.14 -8.36 10.16
CA PRO A 88 2.91 -9.26 9.31
C PRO A 88 3.13 -10.64 9.90
N ASP A 89 3.52 -10.73 11.17
CA ASP A 89 3.84 -12.02 11.81
C ASP A 89 2.62 -12.95 11.90
N ASN A 90 1.45 -12.42 12.23
CA ASN A 90 0.21 -13.19 12.28
C ASN A 90 -0.22 -13.64 10.88
N PHE A 91 -0.05 -12.78 9.86
CA PHE A 91 -0.35 -13.18 8.49
C PHE A 91 0.60 -14.27 7.99
N ILE A 92 1.88 -14.20 8.35
CA ILE A 92 2.87 -15.24 8.02
C ILE A 92 2.52 -16.55 8.70
N ALA A 93 2.04 -16.51 9.93
CA ALA A 93 1.61 -17.67 10.71
C ALA A 93 0.25 -18.25 10.26
N LEU A 94 -0.54 -17.50 9.49
CA LEU A 94 -1.85 -17.95 9.01
C LEU A 94 -1.70 -19.10 8.02
N GLU A 95 -2.10 -20.31 8.41
CA GLU A 95 -2.00 -21.54 7.62
C GLU A 95 -3.10 -21.67 6.56
N VAL A 96 -3.27 -20.63 5.72
CA VAL A 96 -4.21 -20.61 4.59
C VAL A 96 -3.42 -20.27 3.34
N PRO A 97 -3.74 -20.87 2.16
CA PRO A 97 -3.13 -20.46 0.90
C PRO A 97 -3.27 -18.96 0.67
N THR A 98 -2.20 -18.31 0.21
CA THR A 98 -2.18 -16.89 -0.08
C THR A 98 -1.62 -16.64 -1.48
N PHE A 99 -2.12 -15.64 -2.14
CA PHE A 99 -1.55 -15.20 -3.41
C PHE A 99 -0.23 -14.45 -3.16
N GLY A 100 0.80 -14.77 -3.94
CA GLY A 100 2.11 -14.14 -3.84
C GLY A 100 2.94 -14.60 -2.63
N ASN A 101 4.03 -13.89 -2.40
CA ASN A 101 4.95 -14.18 -1.31
C ASN A 101 4.49 -13.51 0.00
N ARG A 102 3.99 -14.31 0.96
CA ARG A 102 3.50 -13.77 2.24
C ARG A 102 4.58 -13.10 3.08
N GLN A 103 5.86 -13.44 2.89
CA GLN A 103 6.97 -12.85 3.62
C GLN A 103 7.17 -11.37 3.28
N ILE A 104 6.64 -10.91 2.13
CA ILE A 104 6.75 -9.51 1.70
C ILE A 104 6.11 -8.54 2.68
N LEU A 105 5.09 -8.96 3.44
CA LEU A 105 4.45 -8.08 4.42
C LEU A 105 5.38 -7.68 5.57
N LYS A 106 6.38 -8.51 5.88
CA LYS A 106 7.42 -8.14 6.86
C LYS A 106 8.27 -6.98 6.33
N TRP A 107 8.61 -7.01 5.05
CA TRP A 107 9.35 -5.94 4.38
C TRP A 107 8.48 -4.70 4.23
N GLU A 108 7.23 -4.86 3.84
CA GLU A 108 6.25 -3.77 3.71
C GLU A 108 5.98 -3.07 5.05
N GLY A 109 5.96 -3.82 6.16
CA GLY A 109 5.73 -3.29 7.50
C GLY A 109 6.88 -2.49 8.10
N SER A 110 8.08 -2.54 7.51
CA SER A 110 9.28 -1.87 8.02
C SER A 110 9.85 -0.89 7.01
N ARG A 111 9.97 0.40 7.40
CA ARG A 111 10.56 1.44 6.53
C ARG A 111 12.03 1.15 6.20
N GLU A 112 12.76 0.60 7.16
CA GLU A 112 14.16 0.23 6.98
C GLU A 112 14.30 -0.94 5.99
N LEU A 113 13.51 -2.00 6.16
CA LEU A 113 13.52 -3.14 5.24
C LEU A 113 13.05 -2.75 3.83
N GLN A 114 12.02 -1.90 3.71
CA GLN A 114 11.61 -1.36 2.41
C GLN A 114 12.76 -0.63 1.73
N ARG A 115 13.48 0.23 2.47
CA ARG A 115 14.62 0.96 1.95
C ARG A 115 15.71 0.03 1.48
N GLN A 116 16.14 -0.92 2.31
CA GLN A 116 17.15 -1.93 1.97
C GLN A 116 16.75 -2.72 0.72
N TRP A 117 15.50 -3.08 0.60
CA TRP A 117 14.98 -3.81 -0.56
C TRP A 117 15.10 -2.99 -1.84
N LEU A 118 14.61 -1.76 -1.82
CA LEU A 118 14.68 -0.86 -2.97
C LEU A 118 16.13 -0.54 -3.38
N GLU A 119 17.02 -0.29 -2.41
CA GLU A 119 18.44 -0.07 -2.66
C GLU A 119 19.12 -1.32 -3.26
N SER A 120 18.78 -2.50 -2.78
CA SER A 120 19.29 -3.76 -3.35
C SER A 120 18.85 -3.98 -4.80
N GLY A 121 17.70 -3.44 -5.19
CA GLY A 121 17.21 -3.40 -6.57
C GLY A 121 17.77 -2.27 -7.43
N GLY A 122 18.73 -1.48 -6.90
CA GLY A 122 19.36 -0.38 -7.63
C GLY A 122 18.54 0.92 -7.67
N CYS A 123 17.46 1.03 -6.87
CA CYS A 123 16.69 2.26 -6.80
C CYS A 123 17.46 3.38 -6.10
N THR A 124 17.44 4.58 -6.68
CA THR A 124 17.95 5.78 -6.02
C THR A 124 17.01 6.19 -4.91
N MET A 125 17.50 6.19 -3.67
CA MET A 125 16.72 6.55 -2.50
C MET A 125 17.05 7.96 -2.02
N PRO A 126 16.08 8.70 -1.45
CA PRO A 126 16.35 9.97 -0.80
C PRO A 126 17.40 9.82 0.31
N LYS A 127 18.31 10.79 0.42
CA LYS A 127 19.38 10.75 1.41
C LYS A 127 18.83 10.77 2.84
N VAL A 128 19.33 9.90 3.70
CA VAL A 128 19.07 9.93 5.15
C VAL A 128 20.08 10.86 5.81
N ILE A 129 19.62 11.65 6.77
CA ILE A 129 20.44 12.57 7.56
C ILE A 129 20.52 12.01 8.98
N GLU A 130 21.71 11.59 9.36
CA GLU A 130 21.98 10.94 10.65
C GLU A 130 22.02 11.97 11.81
N ASP A 131 22.76 13.08 11.66
CA ASP A 131 22.78 14.15 12.65
C ASP A 131 21.82 15.28 12.22
N PRO A 132 20.79 15.60 13.02
CA PRO A 132 19.90 16.70 12.71
C PRO A 132 20.58 18.06 12.52
N LYS A 133 21.81 18.24 13.01
CA LYS A 133 22.59 19.47 12.81
C LYS A 133 23.03 19.65 11.37
N ASP A 134 23.10 18.56 10.61
CA ASP A 134 23.51 18.55 9.21
C ASP A 134 22.35 18.91 8.26
N ILE A 135 21.20 19.31 8.79
CA ILE A 135 20.06 19.79 7.99
C ILE A 135 20.41 21.14 7.37
N ASP A 136 20.73 21.12 6.08
CA ASP A 136 21.12 22.28 5.26
C ASP A 136 20.07 22.70 4.23
N GLY A 137 18.93 21.98 4.17
CA GLY A 137 17.81 22.22 3.26
C GLY A 137 16.53 21.55 3.75
N PRO A 138 15.44 21.56 2.96
CA PRO A 138 14.20 20.92 3.33
C PRO A 138 14.35 19.41 3.53
N VAL A 139 13.90 18.93 4.67
CA VAL A 139 13.86 17.51 5.02
C VAL A 139 12.45 17.10 5.45
N ILE A 140 12.13 15.84 5.29
CA ILE A 140 10.94 15.23 5.87
C ILE A 140 11.37 14.38 7.08
N VAL A 141 10.79 14.66 8.23
CA VAL A 141 10.95 13.88 9.46
C VAL A 141 9.75 12.96 9.58
N LYS A 142 10.00 11.66 9.64
CA LYS A 142 8.95 10.62 9.66
C LYS A 142 9.06 9.83 10.96
N TYR A 143 7.98 9.76 11.71
CA TYR A 143 7.88 8.91 12.88
C TYR A 143 7.62 7.45 12.51
N ALA A 144 7.97 6.54 13.40
CA ALA A 144 7.67 5.12 13.24
C ALA A 144 6.15 4.86 13.20
N GLY A 145 5.74 3.89 12.39
CA GLY A 145 4.35 3.50 12.19
C GLY A 145 3.58 4.30 11.14
N ALA A 146 2.51 3.71 10.63
CA ALA A 146 1.64 4.32 9.63
C ALA A 146 0.50 5.11 10.32
N LYS A 147 0.73 6.37 10.64
CA LYS A 147 -0.27 7.21 11.34
C LYS A 147 -1.16 8.03 10.37
N GLY A 148 -1.47 7.48 9.19
CA GLY A 148 -2.43 8.09 8.27
C GLY A 148 -2.15 9.55 7.90
N GLY A 149 -0.90 9.90 7.53
CA GLY A 149 -0.49 11.25 7.16
C GLY A 149 -0.18 12.18 8.33
N ARG A 150 -0.38 11.76 9.58
CA ARG A 150 -0.03 12.53 10.80
C ARG A 150 1.36 12.20 11.36
N GLY A 151 2.05 11.24 10.76
CA GLY A 151 3.33 10.74 11.26
C GLY A 151 4.54 11.42 10.63
N TYR A 152 4.45 12.67 10.15
CA TYR A 152 5.59 13.39 9.60
C TYR A 152 5.43 14.91 9.69
N PHE A 153 6.55 15.61 9.59
CA PHE A 153 6.59 17.06 9.36
C PHE A 153 7.78 17.44 8.47
N ILE A 154 7.73 18.65 7.91
CA ILE A 154 8.81 19.21 7.11
C ILE A 154 9.62 20.19 7.97
N ALA A 155 10.94 20.02 7.97
CA ALA A 155 11.87 20.98 8.56
C ALA A 155 12.81 21.55 7.49
N ARG A 156 13.05 22.86 7.52
CA ARG A 156 13.93 23.56 6.56
C ARG A 156 15.37 23.67 7.05
N ASN A 157 15.55 23.50 8.35
CA ASN A 157 16.84 23.60 9.04
C ASN A 157 16.73 23.00 10.44
N PHE A 158 17.87 22.91 11.15
CA PHE A 158 17.92 22.38 12.50
C PHE A 158 16.99 23.09 13.51
N ARG A 159 16.79 24.40 13.37
CA ARG A 159 15.88 25.16 14.27
C ARG A 159 14.44 24.73 14.10
N ASP A 160 13.99 24.58 12.83
CA ASP A 160 12.63 24.08 12.53
C ASP A 160 12.46 22.65 13.03
N PHE A 161 13.46 21.80 12.85
CA PHE A 161 13.47 20.44 13.39
C PHE A 161 13.28 20.43 14.90
N ARG A 162 14.12 21.15 15.65
CA ARG A 162 14.04 21.19 17.12
C ARG A 162 12.72 21.73 17.68
N ARG A 163 12.01 22.56 16.93
CA ARG A 163 10.73 23.13 17.35
C ARG A 163 9.59 22.12 17.23
N ASN A 164 9.67 21.20 16.29
CA ASN A 164 8.55 20.33 15.89
C ASN A 164 8.77 18.86 16.24
N VAL A 165 10.00 18.46 16.55
CA VAL A 165 10.31 17.05 16.84
C VAL A 165 9.77 16.64 18.21
N ASP A 166 9.14 15.46 18.23
CA ASP A 166 8.89 14.70 19.44
C ASP A 166 10.05 13.72 19.65
N LEU A 167 10.86 13.95 20.66
CA LEU A 167 12.02 13.13 20.98
C LEU A 167 11.67 11.82 21.72
N GLU A 168 10.42 11.66 22.16
CA GLU A 168 9.93 10.43 22.77
C GLU A 168 9.55 9.38 21.72
N GLU A 169 9.36 9.81 20.45
CA GLU A 169 9.05 8.92 19.34
C GLU A 169 10.31 8.66 18.50
N GLU A 170 10.42 7.42 18.00
CA GLU A 170 11.44 7.06 17.01
C GLU A 170 11.14 7.75 15.67
N PHE A 171 12.15 8.37 15.07
CA PHE A 171 12.01 9.09 13.80
C PHE A 171 13.19 8.86 12.86
N THR A 172 12.94 9.14 11.58
CA THR A 172 13.96 9.18 10.52
C THR A 172 13.91 10.53 9.84
N ILE A 173 15.08 11.15 9.62
CA ILE A 173 15.23 12.39 8.86
C ILE A 173 15.68 12.02 7.44
N GLN A 174 14.97 12.53 6.46
CA GLN A 174 15.20 12.20 5.07
C GLN A 174 15.12 13.45 4.21
N GLU A 175 15.94 13.52 3.17
CA GLU A 175 15.84 14.54 2.13
C GLU A 175 14.39 14.68 1.63
N TYR A 176 13.95 15.93 1.49
CA TYR A 176 12.66 16.23 0.88
C TYR A 176 12.82 16.41 -0.63
N VAL A 177 12.53 15.36 -1.37
CA VAL A 177 12.62 15.37 -2.84
C VAL A 177 11.45 16.12 -3.42
N LEU A 178 11.72 17.20 -4.13
CA LEU A 178 10.72 17.96 -4.88
C LEU A 178 10.47 17.30 -6.24
N GLY A 179 9.21 17.13 -6.60
CA GLY A 179 8.84 16.56 -7.90
C GLY A 179 7.42 16.03 -7.93
N THR A 180 6.99 15.64 -9.11
CA THR A 180 5.72 14.95 -9.29
C THR A 180 5.87 13.49 -8.89
N ARG A 181 4.95 13.01 -8.08
CA ARG A 181 4.93 11.64 -7.58
C ARG A 181 4.17 10.74 -8.53
N TYR A 182 4.82 9.68 -8.98
CA TYR A 182 4.20 8.62 -9.79
C TYR A 182 4.31 7.28 -9.08
N TYR A 183 3.32 6.43 -9.31
CA TYR A 183 3.26 5.07 -8.84
C TYR A 183 3.24 4.15 -10.04
N PHE A 184 4.28 3.34 -10.19
CA PHE A 184 4.38 2.32 -11.22
C PHE A 184 3.85 1.01 -10.63
N GLN A 185 2.81 0.46 -11.23
CA GLN A 185 2.18 -0.78 -10.81
C GLN A 185 2.68 -1.92 -11.69
N PHE A 186 3.34 -2.88 -11.09
CA PHE A 186 3.86 -4.04 -11.80
C PHE A 186 3.20 -5.32 -11.30
N PHE A 187 3.03 -6.27 -12.21
CA PHE A 187 2.70 -7.64 -11.89
C PHE A 187 3.87 -8.54 -12.30
N PHE A 188 4.29 -9.41 -11.40
CA PHE A 188 5.32 -10.40 -11.67
C PHE A 188 4.72 -11.80 -11.61
N ASP A 189 4.76 -12.53 -12.74
CA ASP A 189 4.36 -13.93 -12.84
C ASP A 189 5.61 -14.82 -12.85
N PRO A 190 5.92 -15.53 -11.75
CA PRO A 190 7.16 -16.30 -11.64
C PRO A 190 7.17 -17.58 -12.47
N ILE A 191 6.03 -18.01 -13.01
CA ILE A 191 5.89 -19.26 -13.78
C ILE A 191 5.72 -19.06 -15.28
N ALA A 192 5.52 -17.82 -15.75
CA ALA A 192 5.40 -17.54 -17.17
C ALA A 192 6.73 -17.76 -17.89
N GLU A 193 6.67 -18.35 -19.07
CA GLU A 193 7.82 -18.66 -19.91
C GLU A 193 7.92 -17.72 -21.12
N ASP A 194 6.95 -16.83 -21.31
CA ASP A 194 6.86 -15.86 -22.40
C ASP A 194 6.80 -14.42 -21.89
N GLY A 195 6.94 -13.46 -22.78
CA GLY A 195 6.92 -12.04 -22.46
C GLY A 195 8.27 -11.51 -21.97
N TYR A 196 8.24 -10.37 -21.26
CA TYR A 196 9.46 -9.76 -20.71
C TYR A 196 9.98 -10.58 -19.52
N GLN A 197 11.14 -11.17 -19.70
CA GLN A 197 11.78 -12.02 -18.70
C GLN A 197 12.68 -11.21 -17.77
N VAL A 198 12.70 -11.59 -16.49
CA VAL A 198 13.58 -10.99 -15.48
C VAL A 198 14.72 -11.97 -15.20
N GLU A 199 15.96 -11.54 -15.48
CA GLU A 199 17.15 -12.37 -15.29
C GLU A 199 17.32 -12.77 -13.82
N GLY A 200 17.65 -14.04 -13.57
CA GLY A 200 17.83 -14.59 -12.22
C GLY A 200 16.55 -14.78 -11.41
N MET A 201 15.40 -14.46 -11.99
CA MET A 201 14.09 -14.66 -11.37
C MET A 201 13.37 -15.81 -12.04
N GLY A 202 12.77 -16.70 -11.28
CA GLY A 202 12.00 -17.81 -11.81
C GLY A 202 11.59 -18.80 -10.75
N SER A 203 10.68 -19.71 -11.13
CA SER A 203 10.16 -20.75 -10.24
C SER A 203 11.13 -21.94 -10.06
N ARG A 204 12.17 -22.03 -10.88
CA ARG A 204 13.16 -23.12 -10.87
C ARG A 204 14.57 -22.58 -10.88
N GLU A 205 15.45 -23.22 -10.11
CA GLU A 205 16.86 -22.86 -10.04
C GLU A 205 17.52 -22.99 -11.41
N GLY A 206 18.22 -21.95 -11.84
CA GLY A 206 18.96 -21.91 -13.12
C GLY A 206 18.11 -21.59 -14.35
N GLN A 207 16.84 -21.26 -14.21
CA GLN A 207 15.97 -20.79 -15.30
C GLN A 207 15.71 -19.31 -15.18
N ASN A 208 15.93 -18.58 -16.29
CA ASN A 208 15.42 -17.23 -16.46
C ASN A 208 13.95 -17.33 -16.89
N CYS A 209 13.08 -17.56 -15.95
CA CYS A 209 11.64 -17.59 -16.17
C CYS A 209 10.97 -16.62 -15.22
N GLY A 210 9.79 -16.19 -15.59
CA GLY A 210 9.04 -15.17 -14.90
C GLY A 210 8.88 -13.94 -15.79
N ARG A 211 7.67 -13.45 -15.83
CA ARG A 211 7.26 -12.30 -16.65
C ARG A 211 6.92 -11.12 -15.77
N LEU A 212 7.52 -9.97 -16.08
CA LEU A 212 7.19 -8.70 -15.48
C LEU A 212 6.29 -7.90 -16.43
N GLU A 213 5.16 -7.44 -15.94
CA GLU A 213 4.22 -6.61 -16.69
C GLU A 213 4.01 -5.27 -16.00
N LEU A 214 4.12 -4.18 -16.74
CA LEU A 214 3.69 -2.86 -16.28
C LEU A 214 2.16 -2.77 -16.43
N MET A 215 1.45 -2.69 -15.30
CA MET A 215 -0.01 -2.67 -15.27
C MET A 215 -0.56 -1.26 -15.46
N SER A 216 -0.02 -0.29 -14.71
CA SER A 216 -0.41 1.11 -14.82
C SER A 216 0.67 2.04 -14.27
N ILE A 217 0.54 3.32 -14.63
CA ILE A 217 1.27 4.42 -14.00
C ILE A 217 0.23 5.39 -13.48
N ASP A 218 0.26 5.65 -12.19
CA ASP A 218 -0.71 6.52 -11.54
C ASP A 218 -0.03 7.72 -10.87
N ARG A 219 -0.71 8.85 -10.85
CA ARG A 219 -0.39 9.99 -10.00
C ARG A 219 -1.36 10.00 -8.83
N ARG A 220 -0.86 10.18 -7.62
CA ARG A 220 -1.71 10.39 -6.46
C ARG A 220 -2.14 11.85 -6.38
N ASP A 221 -3.43 12.05 -6.26
CA ASP A 221 -4.01 13.36 -6.02
C ASP A 221 -4.25 13.54 -4.51
N GLU A 222 -3.61 14.55 -3.96
CA GLU A 222 -3.68 14.89 -2.54
C GLU A 222 -3.96 16.39 -2.44
N ALA A 223 -5.22 16.79 -2.36
CA ALA A 223 -5.57 18.17 -2.04
C ALA A 223 -7.08 18.40 -1.83
N ASN A 224 -7.41 19.42 -1.08
CA ASN A 224 -8.73 20.03 -1.02
C ASN A 224 -8.85 21.18 -2.02
N VAL A 225 -8.25 21.03 -3.21
CA VAL A 225 -8.16 22.14 -4.18
C VAL A 225 -9.55 22.62 -4.61
N ASP A 226 -10.52 21.71 -4.65
CA ASP A 226 -11.90 22.06 -5.04
C ASP A 226 -12.62 22.89 -3.99
N GLU A 227 -12.22 22.78 -2.71
CA GLU A 227 -12.77 23.60 -1.62
C GLU A 227 -12.30 25.06 -1.69
N PHE A 228 -11.17 25.29 -2.35
CA PHE A 228 -10.54 26.61 -2.51
C PHE A 228 -10.66 27.13 -3.94
N TYR A 229 -11.80 26.88 -4.56
CA TYR A 229 -12.06 27.30 -5.94
C TYR A 229 -11.78 28.79 -6.17
N LYS A 230 -10.98 29.08 -7.20
CA LYS A 230 -10.50 30.43 -7.58
C LYS A 230 -9.54 31.13 -6.60
N LEU A 231 -9.06 30.46 -5.58
CA LEU A 231 -7.96 30.99 -4.79
C LEU A 231 -6.64 30.70 -5.50
N GLY A 232 -5.90 31.72 -5.85
CA GLY A 232 -4.73 31.62 -6.74
C GLY A 232 -3.49 31.04 -6.09
N SER A 233 -3.39 31.00 -4.75
CA SER A 233 -2.21 30.49 -4.06
C SER A 233 -2.52 30.04 -2.62
N LEU A 234 -1.62 29.22 -2.07
CA LEU A 234 -1.63 28.84 -0.64
C LEU A 234 -1.50 30.05 0.30
N ARG A 235 -0.91 31.16 -0.20
CA ARG A 235 -0.79 32.40 0.55
C ARG A 235 -2.17 33.04 0.73
N ASP A 236 -2.95 33.12 -0.34
CA ASP A 236 -4.29 33.71 -0.30
C ASP A 236 -5.20 32.94 0.68
N ILE A 237 -5.09 31.61 0.68
CA ILE A 237 -5.82 30.73 1.60
C ILE A 237 -5.46 31.06 3.06
N ARG A 238 -4.18 31.19 3.39
CA ARG A 238 -3.70 31.52 4.73
C ARG A 238 -4.04 32.94 5.14
N ASP A 239 -3.95 33.88 4.24
CA ASP A 239 -4.30 35.29 4.49
C ASP A 239 -5.80 35.43 4.82
N MET A 240 -6.64 34.50 4.37
CA MET A 240 -8.05 34.36 4.76
C MET A 240 -8.26 33.64 6.09
N GLY A 241 -7.20 33.20 6.77
CA GLY A 241 -7.28 32.45 8.02
C GLY A 241 -7.71 30.99 7.82
N LEU A 242 -7.62 30.46 6.61
CA LEU A 242 -7.93 29.07 6.29
C LEU A 242 -6.65 28.22 6.29
N GLU A 243 -6.75 27.02 6.80
CA GLU A 243 -5.66 26.02 6.79
C GLU A 243 -5.98 24.95 5.73
N PRO A 244 -5.18 24.84 4.65
CA PRO A 244 -5.37 23.78 3.68
C PRO A 244 -5.06 22.42 4.31
N SER A 245 -6.00 21.52 4.25
CA SER A 245 -5.76 20.11 4.61
C SER A 245 -5.48 19.30 3.34
N PHE A 246 -4.52 18.39 3.43
CA PHE A 246 -4.17 17.51 2.31
C PHE A 246 -4.64 16.11 2.66
N VAL A 247 -5.61 15.61 1.90
CA VAL A 247 -6.08 14.24 1.99
C VAL A 247 -5.89 13.56 0.63
N VAL A 248 -5.69 12.26 0.66
CA VAL A 248 -5.67 11.48 -0.57
C VAL A 248 -7.10 11.41 -1.11
N THR A 249 -7.34 12.05 -2.24
CA THR A 249 -8.64 12.07 -2.92
C THR A 249 -8.77 10.95 -3.95
N GLY A 250 -7.65 10.42 -4.45
CA GLY A 250 -7.63 9.32 -5.39
C GLY A 250 -6.29 9.14 -6.07
N ASN A 251 -6.27 8.23 -7.03
CA ASN A 251 -5.17 8.07 -7.98
C ASN A 251 -5.72 8.33 -9.38
N THR A 252 -5.02 9.15 -10.16
CA THR A 252 -5.35 9.42 -11.56
C THR A 252 -4.38 8.67 -12.45
N PRO A 253 -4.84 7.82 -13.38
CA PRO A 253 -3.97 7.21 -14.38
C PRO A 253 -3.19 8.28 -15.15
N ALA A 254 -1.89 8.07 -15.30
CA ALA A 254 -1.00 8.98 -16.00
C ALA A 254 -0.52 8.35 -17.31
N VAL A 255 -0.61 9.10 -18.40
CA VAL A 255 0.00 8.75 -19.66
C VAL A 255 1.32 9.51 -19.77
N LEU A 256 2.44 8.81 -19.65
CA LEU A 256 3.76 9.38 -19.82
C LEU A 256 4.20 9.27 -21.28
N ARG A 257 5.01 10.25 -21.71
CA ARG A 257 5.67 10.13 -23.00
C ARG A 257 6.72 9.02 -22.92
N GLU A 258 6.85 8.23 -23.98
CA GLU A 258 7.82 7.13 -24.08
C GLU A 258 9.26 7.58 -23.75
N SER A 259 9.61 8.82 -24.10
CA SER A 259 10.92 9.41 -23.79
C SER A 259 11.17 9.72 -22.31
N LEU A 260 10.18 9.48 -21.43
CA LEU A 260 10.28 9.64 -19.96
C LEU A 260 10.35 8.30 -19.24
N LEU A 261 10.20 7.19 -19.97
CA LEU A 261 10.35 5.83 -19.49
C LEU A 261 11.73 5.31 -19.86
#